data_cb2ccb894517d5c919da6a6ffc96130b
#
_entry.id   cb2ccb894517d5c919da6a6ffc96130b
#
_cell.length_a   1.000
_cell.length_b   1.000
_cell.length_c   1.000
_cell.angle_alpha   90.00
_cell.angle_beta   90.00
_cell.angle_gamma   90.00
#
_symmetry.space_group_name_H-M   'P 1'
#
loop_
_entity.id
_entity.type
_entity.pdbx_description
1 polymer ?
#
loop_
_entity_poly.entity_id
_entity_poly.type
_entity_poly.pdbx_seq_one_letter_code
_entity_poly.pdbx_strand_id
1 'polypeptide(L)'
;MGTTVAPARARAFSVRLRAWYRTHGRDLPWRDTRDTYRILVSEAMLQQTQVSRVLSFYAPFLERFPTLADLAAAPPRRVREAWEGLGYYARARNLHRLARRVARNGAGAALPARPEELRKLPGVGAYTAGAIASFAYERRAATVDTNVARVLARAFAPRLNPKRARDLKRLWELAESVLPRTGKAAWAHNQALMELGALVCTARVKHCGRCPVATLCRSSELQNP
;
A
#
# COMPACT_ATOMS: atom_id res chain seq x y z
N MET A 1 -25.47 -4.76 -10.93
CA MET A 1 -25.27 -5.83 -9.93
C MET A 1 -24.11 -5.45 -9.03
N GLY A 2 -24.34 -5.31 -7.73
CA GLY A 2 -23.35 -4.85 -6.76
C GLY A 2 -22.19 -5.84 -6.60
N THR A 3 -20.98 -5.31 -6.44
CA THR A 3 -19.73 -6.06 -6.27
C THR A 3 -19.52 -6.50 -4.80
N THR A 4 -20.59 -6.63 -4.02
CA THR A 4 -20.51 -7.02 -2.61
C THR A 4 -20.20 -8.51 -2.46
N VAL A 5 -19.19 -8.83 -1.64
CA VAL A 5 -18.83 -10.19 -1.27
C VAL A 5 -19.66 -10.58 -0.05
N ALA A 6 -20.20 -11.82 -0.06
CA ALA A 6 -20.91 -12.35 1.11
C ALA A 6 -20.01 -12.25 2.36
N PRO A 7 -20.52 -11.78 3.51
CA PRO A 7 -19.70 -11.53 4.71
C PRO A 7 -18.89 -12.76 5.17
N ALA A 8 -19.46 -13.94 5.12
CA ALA A 8 -18.78 -15.19 5.48
C ALA A 8 -17.56 -15.44 4.56
N ARG A 9 -17.72 -15.23 3.24
CA ARG A 9 -16.63 -15.42 2.27
C ARG A 9 -15.54 -14.35 2.45
N ALA A 10 -15.90 -13.09 2.68
CA ALA A 10 -14.95 -12.02 2.98
C ALA A 10 -14.12 -12.33 4.23
N ARG A 11 -14.79 -12.79 5.30
CA ARG A 11 -14.14 -13.21 6.54
C ARG A 11 -13.18 -14.40 6.31
N ALA A 12 -13.61 -15.45 5.65
CA ALA A 12 -12.78 -16.63 5.35
C ALA A 12 -11.56 -16.25 4.51
N PHE A 13 -11.74 -15.42 3.48
CA PHE A 13 -10.66 -14.89 2.65
C PHE A 13 -9.64 -14.14 3.50
N SER A 14 -10.07 -13.18 4.30
CA SER A 14 -9.19 -12.39 5.15
C SER A 14 -8.44 -13.22 6.20
N VAL A 15 -9.08 -14.20 6.82
CA VAL A 15 -8.47 -15.09 7.83
C VAL A 15 -7.34 -15.90 7.20
N ARG A 16 -7.61 -16.60 6.09
CA ARG A 16 -6.60 -17.42 5.40
C ARG A 16 -5.43 -16.57 4.88
N LEU A 17 -5.74 -15.45 4.30
CA LEU A 17 -4.73 -14.53 3.76
C LEU A 17 -3.78 -14.02 4.86
N ARG A 18 -4.30 -13.58 6.00
CA ARG A 18 -3.50 -13.11 7.13
C ARG A 18 -2.72 -14.23 7.82
N ALA A 19 -3.29 -15.46 7.85
CA ALA A 19 -2.57 -16.63 8.35
C ALA A 19 -1.33 -16.92 7.49
N TRP A 20 -1.48 -16.92 6.18
CA TRP A 20 -0.39 -17.09 5.22
C TRP A 20 0.67 -16.00 5.35
N TYR A 21 0.26 -14.74 5.49
CA TYR A 21 1.18 -13.60 5.59
C TYR A 21 2.12 -13.69 6.79
N ARG A 22 1.67 -14.24 7.92
CA ARG A 22 2.52 -14.40 9.12
C ARG A 22 3.76 -15.25 8.88
N THR A 23 3.72 -16.17 7.94
CA THR A 23 4.81 -17.12 7.64
C THR A 23 5.52 -16.86 6.33
N HIS A 24 4.93 -16.05 5.45
CA HIS A 24 5.45 -15.82 4.09
C HIS A 24 5.67 -14.33 3.77
N GLY A 25 5.31 -13.44 4.69
CA GLY A 25 5.56 -12.01 4.53
C GLY A 25 7.06 -11.73 4.52
N ARG A 26 7.55 -10.98 3.53
CA ARG A 26 8.94 -10.52 3.51
C ARG A 26 9.19 -9.56 4.66
N ASP A 27 10.36 -9.69 5.26
CA ASP A 27 10.87 -8.73 6.23
C ASP A 27 11.34 -7.47 5.48
N LEU A 28 10.68 -6.34 5.75
CA LEU A 28 10.96 -5.07 5.07
C LEU A 28 10.95 -3.95 6.13
N PRO A 29 11.99 -3.09 6.16
CA PRO A 29 12.21 -2.14 7.27
C PRO A 29 11.06 -1.16 7.51
N TRP A 30 10.26 -0.88 6.49
CA TRP A 30 9.07 -0.02 6.64
C TRP A 30 7.82 -0.76 7.15
N ARG A 31 7.89 -2.08 7.38
CA ARG A 31 6.81 -2.88 7.98
C ARG A 31 6.94 -3.00 9.50
N ASP A 32 8.14 -2.80 10.03
CA ASP A 32 8.45 -2.91 11.46
C ASP A 32 8.27 -1.59 12.22
N THR A 33 7.80 -0.57 11.53
CA THR A 33 7.58 0.75 12.12
C THR A 33 6.12 1.18 12.02
N ARG A 34 5.72 2.10 12.92
CA ARG A 34 4.47 2.87 12.85
C ARG A 34 4.75 4.36 12.67
N ASP A 35 6.00 4.73 12.53
CA ASP A 35 6.39 6.10 12.25
C ASP A 35 5.82 6.57 10.92
N THR A 36 4.99 7.62 10.96
CA THR A 36 4.26 8.14 9.82
C THR A 36 5.17 8.68 8.72
N TYR A 37 6.29 9.29 9.12
CA TYR A 37 7.28 9.82 8.18
C TYR A 37 8.05 8.70 7.49
N ARG A 38 8.50 7.70 8.24
CA ARG A 38 9.20 6.52 7.70
C ARG A 38 8.32 5.76 6.71
N ILE A 39 7.05 5.57 7.02
CA ILE A 39 6.07 4.94 6.11
C ILE A 39 5.83 5.83 4.88
N LEU A 40 5.65 7.15 5.04
CA LEU A 40 5.49 8.07 3.92
C LEU A 40 6.69 8.01 2.95
N VAL A 41 7.92 7.97 3.47
CA VAL A 41 9.14 7.86 2.66
C VAL A 41 9.13 6.56 1.85
N SER A 42 8.87 5.41 2.50
CA SER A 42 8.81 4.13 1.79
C SER A 42 7.73 4.11 0.71
N GLU A 43 6.52 4.62 1.01
CA GLU A 43 5.43 4.68 0.05
C GLU A 43 5.76 5.58 -1.15
N ALA A 44 6.45 6.70 -0.92
CA ALA A 44 6.92 7.56 -2.01
C ALA A 44 8.00 6.87 -2.87
N MET A 45 8.90 6.12 -2.25
CA MET A 45 9.95 5.38 -2.96
C MET A 45 9.41 4.19 -3.75
N LEU A 46 8.42 3.47 -3.22
CA LEU A 46 7.84 2.27 -3.83
C LEU A 46 6.96 2.56 -5.06
N GLN A 47 6.52 3.81 -5.26
CA GLN A 47 5.77 4.16 -6.48
C GLN A 47 6.60 3.86 -7.73
N GLN A 48 6.19 2.85 -8.52
CA GLN A 48 6.83 2.42 -9.76
C GLN A 48 8.31 2.02 -9.61
N THR A 49 8.73 1.61 -8.41
CA THR A 49 10.09 1.14 -8.14
C THR A 49 10.03 -0.22 -7.45
N GLN A 50 10.93 -1.11 -7.84
CA GLN A 50 11.02 -2.44 -7.25
C GLN A 50 11.52 -2.37 -5.80
N VAL A 51 11.01 -3.29 -4.94
CA VAL A 51 11.39 -3.38 -3.52
C VAL A 51 12.90 -3.48 -3.33
N SER A 52 13.58 -4.33 -4.11
CA SER A 52 15.04 -4.49 -4.05
C SER A 52 15.79 -3.18 -4.25
N ARG A 53 15.31 -2.33 -5.16
CA ARG A 53 15.90 -1.01 -5.39
C ARG A 53 15.63 -0.06 -4.22
N VAL A 54 14.41 -0.07 -3.66
CA VAL A 54 14.06 0.81 -2.53
C VAL A 54 14.87 0.48 -1.28
N LEU A 55 15.16 -0.80 -1.03
CA LEU A 55 15.96 -1.22 0.12
C LEU A 55 17.34 -0.53 0.19
N SER A 56 18.00 -0.32 -0.95
CA SER A 56 19.29 0.36 -0.99
C SER A 56 19.23 1.88 -0.83
N PHE A 57 18.04 2.49 -0.89
CA PHE A 57 17.86 3.95 -0.76
C PHE A 57 17.19 4.37 0.55
N TYR A 58 16.41 3.48 1.15
CA TYR A 58 15.54 3.83 2.27
C TYR A 58 16.32 4.25 3.52
N ALA A 59 17.26 3.43 3.98
CA ALA A 59 18.06 3.75 5.17
C ALA A 59 18.94 4.99 4.95
N PRO A 60 19.74 5.11 3.86
CA PRO A 60 20.55 6.30 3.61
C PRO A 60 19.74 7.60 3.50
N PHE A 61 18.51 7.53 2.97
CA PHE A 61 17.63 8.71 2.92
C PHE A 61 17.18 9.14 4.31
N LEU A 62 16.81 8.18 5.18
CA LEU A 62 16.40 8.46 6.56
C LEU A 62 17.56 8.90 7.46
N GLU A 63 18.78 8.42 7.20
CA GLU A 63 19.99 8.93 7.87
C GLU A 63 20.25 10.39 7.51
N ARG A 64 20.05 10.76 6.26
CA ARG A 64 20.26 12.13 5.79
C ARG A 64 19.14 13.08 6.20
N PHE A 65 17.92 12.60 6.34
CA PHE A 65 16.72 13.33 6.78
C PHE A 65 15.97 12.51 7.82
N PRO A 66 16.41 12.51 9.10
CA PRO A 66 15.87 11.65 10.14
C PRO A 66 14.38 11.89 10.44
N THR A 67 13.95 13.14 10.30
CA THR A 67 12.58 13.57 10.60
C THR A 67 11.94 14.28 9.42
N LEU A 68 10.62 14.42 9.46
CA LEU A 68 9.86 15.22 8.50
C LEU A 68 10.29 16.70 8.55
N ALA A 69 10.69 17.21 9.72
CA ALA A 69 11.19 18.58 9.88
C ALA A 69 12.54 18.77 9.19
N ASP A 70 13.48 17.81 9.33
CA ASP A 70 14.78 17.85 8.66
C ASP A 70 14.59 17.83 7.13
N LEU A 71 13.69 16.99 6.65
CA LEU A 71 13.35 16.98 5.23
C LEU A 71 12.74 18.30 4.77
N ALA A 72 11.87 18.91 5.56
CA ALA A 72 11.23 20.18 5.23
C ALA A 72 12.22 21.35 5.17
N ALA A 73 13.21 21.37 6.08
CA ALA A 73 14.26 22.38 6.16
C ALA A 73 15.34 22.23 5.09
N ALA A 74 15.48 21.04 4.51
CA ALA A 74 16.53 20.75 3.55
C ALA A 74 16.39 21.58 2.26
N PRO A 75 17.49 22.04 1.66
CA PRO A 75 17.47 22.62 0.31
C PRO A 75 16.96 21.60 -0.72
N PRO A 76 16.15 22.02 -1.71
CA PRO A 76 15.62 21.10 -2.75
C PRO A 76 16.70 20.30 -3.48
N ARG A 77 17.87 20.89 -3.69
CA ARG A 77 19.03 20.22 -4.30
C ARG A 77 19.47 19.01 -3.48
N ARG A 78 19.57 19.15 -2.15
CA ARG A 78 19.98 18.06 -1.25
C ARG A 78 18.99 16.87 -1.27
N VAL A 79 17.70 17.17 -1.35
CA VAL A 79 16.66 16.13 -1.47
C VAL A 79 16.75 15.41 -2.81
N ARG A 80 17.02 16.14 -3.89
CA ARG A 80 17.23 15.57 -5.23
C ARG A 80 18.47 14.67 -5.27
N GLU A 81 19.59 15.10 -4.71
CA GLU A 81 20.83 14.32 -4.61
C GLU A 81 20.61 13.01 -3.85
N ALA A 82 19.91 13.05 -2.70
CA ALA A 82 19.58 11.85 -1.92
C ALA A 82 18.63 10.88 -2.64
N TRP A 83 17.96 11.34 -3.69
CA TRP A 83 17.06 10.55 -4.52
C TRP A 83 17.68 10.10 -5.84
N GLU A 84 18.93 10.50 -6.10
CA GLU A 84 19.61 10.23 -7.37
C GLU A 84 19.77 8.71 -7.59
N GLY A 85 19.40 8.25 -8.78
CA GLY A 85 19.38 6.83 -9.12
C GLY A 85 18.07 6.10 -8.83
N LEU A 86 17.14 6.65 -8.01
CA LEU A 86 15.85 6.02 -7.78
C LEU A 86 14.83 6.30 -8.91
N GLY A 87 15.05 7.38 -9.67
CA GLY A 87 14.18 7.79 -10.78
C GLY A 87 12.90 8.48 -10.34
N TYR A 88 12.07 8.89 -11.33
CA TYR A 88 10.77 9.54 -11.07
C TYR A 88 10.86 10.69 -10.07
N TYR A 89 11.74 11.65 -10.29
CA TYR A 89 12.08 12.76 -9.38
C TYR A 89 10.89 13.63 -8.93
N ALA A 90 9.76 13.56 -9.64
CA ALA A 90 8.52 14.22 -9.21
C ALA A 90 8.06 13.73 -7.82
N ARG A 91 8.35 12.46 -7.46
CA ARG A 91 8.03 11.91 -6.15
C ARG A 91 8.84 12.58 -5.04
N ALA A 92 10.15 12.75 -5.25
CA ALA A 92 11.02 13.47 -4.32
C ALA A 92 10.56 14.92 -4.12
N ARG A 93 10.23 15.63 -5.23
CA ARG A 93 9.69 17.00 -5.15
C ARG A 93 8.37 17.06 -4.38
N ASN A 94 7.47 16.13 -4.62
CA ASN A 94 6.19 16.07 -3.92
C ASN A 94 6.36 15.73 -2.44
N LEU A 95 7.21 14.77 -2.11
CA LEU A 95 7.55 14.41 -0.73
C LEU A 95 8.13 15.60 0.02
N HIS A 96 9.08 16.34 -0.57
CA HIS A 96 9.64 17.55 0.00
C HIS A 96 8.59 18.67 0.18
N ARG A 97 7.74 18.91 -0.84
CA ARG A 97 6.65 19.90 -0.76
C ARG A 97 5.66 19.54 0.34
N LEU A 98 5.34 18.25 0.48
CA LEU A 98 4.49 17.73 1.55
C LEU A 98 5.12 18.02 2.91
N ALA A 99 6.39 17.66 3.11
CA ALA A 99 7.11 17.92 4.36
C ALA A 99 7.06 19.39 4.74
N ARG A 100 7.36 20.29 3.80
CA ARG A 100 7.28 21.75 4.01
C ARG A 100 5.87 22.25 4.33
N ARG A 101 4.84 21.65 3.72
CA ARG A 101 3.45 22.00 4.02
C ARG A 101 3.04 21.61 5.43
N VAL A 102 3.42 20.40 5.86
CA VAL A 102 3.12 19.91 7.22
C VAL A 102 3.89 20.71 8.27
N ALA A 103 5.16 20.99 8.05
CA ALA A 103 6.00 21.76 8.97
C ALA A 103 5.50 23.21 9.22
N ARG A 104 4.73 23.80 8.30
CA ARG A 104 4.08 25.11 8.50
C ARG A 104 3.02 25.11 9.62
N ASN A 105 2.53 23.95 10.01
CA ASN A 105 1.55 23.82 11.11
C ASN A 105 2.22 23.83 12.50
N GLY A 106 3.52 24.09 12.58
CA GLY A 106 4.30 24.19 13.82
C GLY A 106 5.33 23.09 13.99
N ALA A 107 6.24 23.29 14.94
CA ALA A 107 7.25 22.31 15.30
C ALA A 107 6.57 21.06 15.84
N GLY A 108 6.96 19.88 15.32
CA GLY A 108 6.37 18.60 15.71
C GLY A 108 5.04 18.25 15.03
N ALA A 109 4.60 19.04 14.01
CA ALA A 109 3.40 18.73 13.27
C ALA A 109 3.46 17.34 12.64
N ALA A 110 2.48 16.49 12.95
CA ALA A 110 2.33 15.14 12.42
C ALA A 110 1.46 15.12 11.16
N LEU A 111 1.60 14.06 10.39
CA LEU A 111 0.68 13.79 9.29
C LEU A 111 -0.73 13.55 9.81
N PRO A 112 -1.79 14.00 9.11
CA PRO A 112 -3.15 13.67 9.51
C PRO A 112 -3.39 12.17 9.44
N ALA A 113 -4.30 11.67 10.32
CA ALA A 113 -4.61 10.26 10.38
C ALA A 113 -5.77 9.84 9.46
N ARG A 114 -6.55 10.79 8.94
CA ARG A 114 -7.71 10.52 8.09
C ARG A 114 -7.32 10.51 6.61
N PRO A 115 -7.73 9.51 5.81
CA PRO A 115 -7.42 9.46 4.38
C PRO A 115 -7.85 10.71 3.61
N GLU A 116 -8.98 11.31 3.97
CA GLU A 116 -9.51 12.51 3.32
C GLU A 116 -8.60 13.72 3.51
N GLU A 117 -7.99 13.84 4.69
CA GLU A 117 -7.04 14.93 5.02
C GLU A 117 -5.67 14.67 4.38
N LEU A 118 -5.21 13.42 4.40
CA LEU A 118 -3.97 13.01 3.74
C LEU A 118 -4.00 13.30 2.24
N ARG A 119 -5.14 13.08 1.57
CA ARG A 119 -5.31 13.35 0.14
C ARG A 119 -5.19 14.82 -0.25
N LYS A 120 -5.27 15.74 0.69
CA LYS A 120 -5.05 17.19 0.46
C LYS A 120 -3.56 17.55 0.40
N LEU A 121 -2.67 16.61 0.74
CA LEU A 121 -1.23 16.83 0.74
C LEU A 121 -0.62 16.57 -0.64
N PRO A 122 0.46 17.30 -1.00
CA PRO A 122 1.13 17.15 -2.29
C PRO A 122 1.60 15.71 -2.55
N GLY A 123 1.23 15.12 -3.70
CA GLY A 123 1.67 13.79 -4.10
C GLY A 123 0.97 12.62 -3.40
N VAL A 124 -0.03 12.88 -2.55
CA VAL A 124 -0.79 11.85 -1.84
C VAL A 124 -2.08 11.54 -2.60
N GLY A 125 -2.10 10.40 -3.27
CA GLY A 125 -3.28 9.82 -3.90
C GLY A 125 -4.09 8.94 -2.93
N ALA A 126 -5.18 8.36 -3.44
CA ALA A 126 -6.06 7.49 -2.65
C ALA A 126 -5.29 6.30 -2.03
N TYR A 127 -4.40 5.65 -2.80
CA TYR A 127 -3.56 4.56 -2.32
C TYR A 127 -2.65 5.01 -1.16
N THR A 128 -1.83 6.05 -1.36
CA THR A 128 -0.89 6.53 -0.34
C THR A 128 -1.61 6.99 0.93
N ALA A 129 -2.76 7.64 0.78
CA ALA A 129 -3.59 8.04 1.93
C ALA A 129 -4.09 6.82 2.73
N GLY A 130 -4.61 5.80 2.04
CA GLY A 130 -5.02 4.54 2.66
C GLY A 130 -3.86 3.81 3.33
N ALA A 131 -2.69 3.77 2.67
CA ALA A 131 -1.48 3.15 3.18
C ALA A 131 -1.01 3.81 4.49
N ILE A 132 -0.86 5.14 4.51
CA ILE A 132 -0.47 5.87 5.73
C ILE A 132 -1.51 5.66 6.84
N ALA A 133 -2.80 5.81 6.55
CA ALA A 133 -3.86 5.61 7.54
C ALA A 133 -3.86 4.19 8.11
N SER A 134 -3.67 3.17 7.26
CA SER A 134 -3.64 1.77 7.68
C SER A 134 -2.33 1.39 8.36
N PHE A 135 -1.17 1.77 7.79
CA PHE A 135 0.12 1.24 8.23
C PHE A 135 0.71 2.01 9.40
N ALA A 136 0.52 3.32 9.46
CA ALA A 136 1.03 4.15 10.55
C ALA A 136 0.03 4.29 11.70
N TYR A 137 -1.25 4.47 11.38
CA TYR A 137 -2.27 4.76 12.39
C TYR A 137 -3.17 3.57 12.72
N GLU A 138 -2.92 2.41 12.12
CA GLU A 138 -3.77 1.22 12.27
C GLU A 138 -5.26 1.51 12.09
N ARG A 139 -5.60 2.45 11.21
CA ARG A 139 -6.99 2.73 10.88
C ARG A 139 -7.53 1.68 9.91
N ARG A 140 -8.82 1.44 10.01
CA ARG A 140 -9.55 0.64 9.03
C ARG A 140 -9.67 1.45 7.73
N ALA A 141 -8.69 1.33 6.86
CA ALA A 141 -8.64 1.96 5.54
C ALA A 141 -8.16 0.94 4.50
N ALA A 142 -8.84 0.85 3.38
CA ALA A 142 -8.40 0.01 2.27
C ALA A 142 -7.19 0.61 1.56
N THR A 143 -6.36 -0.26 0.97
CA THR A 143 -5.26 0.12 0.09
C THR A 143 -5.41 -0.65 -1.22
N VAL A 144 -5.44 0.06 -2.34
CA VAL A 144 -5.58 -0.59 -3.65
C VAL A 144 -4.47 -0.11 -4.58
N ASP A 145 -3.38 -0.86 -4.60
CA ASP A 145 -2.34 -0.75 -5.62
C ASP A 145 -2.64 -1.68 -6.81
N THR A 146 -1.73 -1.77 -7.76
CA THR A 146 -1.88 -2.65 -8.93
C THR A 146 -1.91 -4.14 -8.57
N ASN A 147 -1.22 -4.56 -7.49
CA ASN A 147 -1.22 -5.93 -7.00
C ASN A 147 -2.56 -6.27 -6.36
N VAL A 148 -3.01 -5.43 -5.43
CA VAL A 148 -4.30 -5.58 -4.74
C VAL A 148 -5.46 -5.57 -5.73
N ALA A 149 -5.49 -4.60 -6.66
CA ALA A 149 -6.53 -4.52 -7.68
C ALA A 149 -6.61 -5.81 -8.52
N ARG A 150 -5.46 -6.35 -8.93
CA ARG A 150 -5.38 -7.61 -9.66
C ARG A 150 -5.86 -8.81 -8.85
N VAL A 151 -5.42 -8.94 -7.60
CA VAL A 151 -5.83 -10.02 -6.71
C VAL A 151 -7.33 -9.99 -6.47
N LEU A 152 -7.89 -8.83 -6.14
CA LEU A 152 -9.33 -8.67 -5.90
C LEU A 152 -10.16 -8.93 -7.15
N ALA A 153 -9.73 -8.43 -8.31
CA ALA A 153 -10.38 -8.73 -9.58
C ALA A 153 -10.45 -10.25 -9.80
N ARG A 154 -9.30 -10.94 -9.74
CA ARG A 154 -9.23 -12.39 -9.94
C ARG A 154 -10.04 -13.18 -8.91
N ALA A 155 -9.98 -12.79 -7.65
CA ALA A 155 -10.64 -13.54 -6.58
C ALA A 155 -12.16 -13.38 -6.58
N PHE A 156 -12.68 -12.20 -6.90
CA PHE A 156 -14.10 -11.89 -6.68
C PHE A 156 -14.84 -11.37 -7.91
N ALA A 157 -14.15 -10.70 -8.83
CA ALA A 157 -14.77 -10.00 -9.95
C ALA A 157 -13.92 -10.12 -11.24
N PRO A 158 -13.75 -11.31 -11.84
CA PRO A 158 -12.84 -11.55 -12.97
C PRO A 158 -13.12 -10.70 -14.21
N ARG A 159 -14.35 -10.20 -14.33
CA ARG A 159 -14.78 -9.34 -15.46
C ARG A 159 -14.32 -7.89 -15.31
N LEU A 160 -13.88 -7.45 -14.13
CA LEU A 160 -13.36 -6.10 -13.93
C LEU A 160 -11.92 -5.99 -14.43
N ASN A 161 -11.66 -4.91 -15.17
CA ASN A 161 -10.32 -4.58 -15.64
C ASN A 161 -9.70 -3.48 -14.77
N PRO A 162 -8.66 -3.77 -13.96
CA PRO A 162 -8.02 -2.79 -13.08
C PRO A 162 -7.46 -1.54 -13.78
N LYS A 163 -7.27 -1.60 -15.09
CA LYS A 163 -6.77 -0.47 -15.90
C LYS A 163 -7.87 0.52 -16.29
N ARG A 164 -9.15 0.15 -16.15
CA ARG A 164 -10.29 1.04 -16.46
C ARG A 164 -10.71 1.78 -15.19
N ALA A 165 -10.78 3.10 -15.25
CA ALA A 165 -11.12 3.95 -14.09
C ALA A 165 -12.44 3.55 -13.42
N ARG A 166 -13.50 3.24 -14.22
CA ARG A 166 -14.79 2.77 -13.71
C ARG A 166 -14.68 1.46 -12.94
N ASP A 167 -13.88 0.52 -13.43
CA ASP A 167 -13.70 -0.78 -12.81
C ASP A 167 -12.80 -0.68 -11.58
N LEU A 168 -11.79 0.21 -11.61
CA LEU A 168 -10.95 0.51 -10.47
C LEU A 168 -11.76 1.07 -9.29
N LYS A 169 -12.75 1.96 -9.54
CA LYS A 169 -13.67 2.42 -8.50
C LYS A 169 -14.40 1.25 -7.84
N ARG A 170 -14.90 0.30 -8.63
CA ARG A 170 -15.57 -0.91 -8.11
C ARG A 170 -14.63 -1.83 -7.33
N LEU A 171 -13.35 -1.88 -7.71
CA LEU A 171 -12.33 -2.62 -6.96
C LEU A 171 -12.01 -1.98 -5.62
N TRP A 172 -12.08 -0.65 -5.51
CA TRP A 172 -12.00 0.06 -4.23
C TRP A 172 -13.19 -0.29 -3.32
N GLU A 173 -14.43 -0.26 -3.83
CA GLU A 173 -15.62 -0.67 -3.10
C GLU A 173 -15.51 -2.14 -2.64
N LEU A 174 -14.98 -3.00 -3.50
CA LEU A 174 -14.71 -4.40 -3.18
C LEU A 174 -13.65 -4.53 -2.08
N ALA A 175 -12.55 -3.78 -2.14
CA ALA A 175 -11.51 -3.77 -1.11
C ALA A 175 -12.08 -3.39 0.26
N GLU A 176 -12.92 -2.35 0.33
CA GLU A 176 -13.61 -1.97 1.56
C GLU A 176 -14.54 -3.07 2.08
N SER A 177 -15.24 -3.78 1.19
CA SER A 177 -16.19 -4.85 1.56
C SER A 177 -15.52 -6.09 2.16
N VAL A 178 -14.27 -6.39 1.79
CA VAL A 178 -13.51 -7.54 2.30
C VAL A 178 -12.57 -7.17 3.46
N LEU A 179 -12.46 -5.89 3.78
CA LEU A 179 -11.58 -5.39 4.83
C LEU A 179 -12.09 -5.78 6.22
N PRO A 180 -11.25 -6.31 7.11
CA PRO A 180 -11.61 -6.61 8.50
C PRO A 180 -12.10 -5.39 9.27
N ARG A 181 -12.85 -5.63 10.35
CA ARG A 181 -13.48 -4.56 11.15
C ARG A 181 -12.47 -3.74 11.97
N THR A 182 -11.41 -4.37 12.50
CA THR A 182 -10.42 -3.68 13.34
C THR A 182 -9.25 -3.17 12.52
N GLY A 183 -8.65 -2.03 12.94
CA GLY A 183 -7.52 -1.44 12.24
C GLY A 183 -6.29 -2.36 12.19
N LYS A 184 -5.96 -3.03 13.31
CA LYS A 184 -4.86 -4.01 13.35
C LYS A 184 -5.06 -5.16 12.37
N ALA A 185 -6.29 -5.68 12.26
CA ALA A 185 -6.59 -6.73 11.30
C ALA A 185 -6.62 -6.21 9.85
N ALA A 186 -7.04 -4.95 9.63
CA ALA A 186 -7.00 -4.28 8.34
C ALA A 186 -5.55 -4.06 7.88
N TRP A 187 -4.67 -3.63 8.77
CA TRP A 187 -3.22 -3.53 8.52
C TRP A 187 -2.66 -4.85 7.96
N ALA A 188 -2.84 -5.95 8.71
CA ALA A 188 -2.34 -7.25 8.31
C ALA A 188 -2.97 -7.76 7.00
N HIS A 189 -4.25 -7.47 6.77
CA HIS A 189 -4.96 -7.82 5.53
C HIS A 189 -4.41 -7.06 4.32
N ASN A 190 -4.19 -5.76 4.43
CA ASN A 190 -3.65 -4.93 3.35
C ASN A 190 -2.22 -5.37 2.98
N GLN A 191 -1.36 -5.58 3.98
CA GLN A 191 0.00 -6.10 3.76
C GLN A 191 -0.03 -7.46 3.06
N ALA A 192 -0.90 -8.35 3.53
CA ALA A 192 -1.05 -9.70 2.99
C ALA A 192 -1.57 -9.70 1.53
N LEU A 193 -2.49 -8.81 1.18
CA LEU A 193 -2.97 -8.65 -0.21
C LEU A 193 -1.87 -8.21 -1.16
N MET A 194 -1.09 -7.20 -0.76
CA MET A 194 0.04 -6.73 -1.56
C MET A 194 1.08 -7.83 -1.75
N GLU A 195 1.41 -8.56 -0.67
CA GLU A 195 2.38 -9.64 -0.68
C GLU A 195 1.92 -10.81 -1.55
N LEU A 196 0.65 -11.23 -1.43
CA LEU A 196 0.06 -12.26 -2.29
C LEU A 196 0.16 -11.87 -3.77
N GLY A 197 -0.13 -10.62 -4.09
CA GLY A 197 -0.02 -10.10 -5.45
C GLY A 197 1.43 -10.06 -5.96
N ALA A 198 2.39 -9.80 -5.08
CA ALA A 198 3.80 -9.73 -5.46
C ALA A 198 4.43 -11.13 -5.66
N LEU A 199 4.08 -12.11 -4.82
CA LEU A 199 4.78 -13.39 -4.74
C LEU A 199 4.02 -14.58 -5.34
N VAL A 200 2.68 -14.56 -5.32
CA VAL A 200 1.86 -15.71 -5.69
C VAL A 200 0.95 -15.40 -6.88
N CYS A 201 0.13 -14.38 -6.76
CA CYS A 201 -0.82 -13.98 -7.81
C CYS A 201 -0.23 -12.88 -8.69
N THR A 202 0.91 -13.14 -9.34
CA THR A 202 1.68 -12.14 -10.09
C THR A 202 0.97 -11.67 -11.36
N ALA A 203 1.52 -10.66 -12.02
CA ALA A 203 0.95 -10.14 -13.26
C ALA A 203 0.99 -11.19 -14.40
N ARG A 204 2.08 -11.94 -14.48
CA ARG A 204 2.33 -12.91 -15.56
C ARG A 204 1.85 -14.31 -15.21
N VAL A 205 2.07 -14.75 -13.98
CA VAL A 205 1.82 -16.13 -13.54
C VAL A 205 0.93 -16.16 -12.31
N LYS A 206 -0.02 -17.13 -12.28
CA LYS A 206 -0.84 -17.44 -11.13
C LYS A 206 -0.33 -18.76 -10.53
N HIS A 207 0.27 -18.70 -9.34
CA HIS A 207 0.71 -19.90 -8.62
C HIS A 207 -0.43 -20.42 -7.73
N CYS A 208 -1.53 -20.89 -8.34
CA CYS A 208 -2.76 -21.28 -7.63
C CYS A 208 -2.54 -22.42 -6.62
N GLY A 209 -1.64 -23.37 -6.89
CA GLY A 209 -1.30 -24.46 -5.96
C GLY A 209 -0.66 -23.98 -4.64
N ARG A 210 -0.06 -22.79 -4.62
CA ARG A 210 0.54 -22.18 -3.42
C ARG A 210 -0.34 -21.07 -2.81
N CYS A 211 -1.51 -20.80 -3.39
CA CYS A 211 -2.34 -19.68 -3.01
C CYS A 211 -3.22 -20.04 -1.78
N PRO A 212 -3.13 -19.31 -0.66
CA PRO A 212 -3.91 -19.62 0.55
C PRO A 212 -5.40 -19.44 0.37
N VAL A 213 -5.82 -18.74 -0.68
CA VAL A 213 -7.22 -18.40 -0.96
C VAL A 213 -7.73 -19.03 -2.27
N ALA A 214 -7.02 -20.01 -2.82
CA ALA A 214 -7.37 -20.64 -4.10
C ALA A 214 -8.80 -21.19 -4.13
N THR A 215 -9.24 -21.87 -3.07
CA THR A 215 -10.59 -22.44 -2.94
C THR A 215 -11.71 -21.38 -2.80
N LEU A 216 -11.34 -20.11 -2.56
CA LEU A 216 -12.25 -18.98 -2.49
C LEU A 216 -12.14 -18.06 -3.73
N CYS A 217 -11.28 -18.39 -4.69
CA CYS A 217 -10.96 -17.55 -5.82
C CYS A 217 -11.73 -17.96 -7.07
N ARG A 218 -12.46 -17.02 -7.71
CA ARG A 218 -13.23 -17.28 -8.93
C ARG A 218 -12.37 -17.57 -10.17
N SER A 219 -11.09 -17.15 -10.15
CA SER A 219 -10.14 -17.39 -11.24
C SER A 219 -9.10 -18.44 -10.91
N SER A 220 -9.38 -19.28 -9.91
CA SER A 220 -8.46 -20.35 -9.52
C SER A 220 -8.51 -21.49 -10.54
N GLU A 221 -7.34 -21.90 -11.01
CA GLU A 221 -7.18 -23.06 -11.90
C GLU A 221 -7.48 -24.38 -11.18
N LEU A 222 -7.53 -24.39 -9.85
CA LEU A 222 -7.93 -25.56 -9.06
C LEU A 222 -9.45 -25.78 -9.02
N GLN A 223 -10.24 -24.78 -9.43
CA GLN A 223 -11.72 -24.84 -9.48
C GLN A 223 -12.25 -24.96 -10.91
N ASN A 224 -11.45 -24.58 -11.90
CA ASN A 224 -11.75 -24.68 -13.32
C ASN A 224 -10.48 -25.22 -14.01
N PRO A 225 -10.26 -26.55 -13.98
CA PRO A 225 -9.14 -27.17 -14.68
C PRO A 225 -9.25 -27.05 -16.20
#